data_54a6b9472ca5415e6428d639bbe80d48
#
_entry.id   54a6b9472ca5415e6428d639bbe80d48
#
_cell.length_a   1.000
_cell.length_b   1.000
_cell.length_c   1.000
_cell.angle_alpha   90.00
_cell.angle_beta   90.00
_cell.angle_gamma   90.00
#
_symmetry.space_group_name_H-M   'P 1'
#
loop_
_entity.id
_entity.type
_entity.pdbx_description
1 polymer ?
#
loop_
_entity_poly.entity_id
_entity_poly.type
_entity_poly.pdbx_seq_one_letter_code
_entity_poly.pdbx_strand_id
1 'polypeptide(L)'
;RDYNHPSIIAWVPFNESWAVPNIGRCVREQNQSIGMYYLLKSLDSTRLVISNDGWEMTKSDICAIHNYSHGSTNEPEKQDFFERTMADKKLLLSTTHAGRSIYAEGYSYQGEPILITECGGVNYRSNYSGNWGYTSATNEADFLQQYEHVIHTILRSDIIYGFCYTQLSDVEQETNGLLTYDRVPKCDPEKIRKINSLYRHNIVIE
;
A
#
# COMPACT_ATOMS: atom_id res chain seq x y z
N ARG A 1 -21.60 13.42 -4.44
CA ARG A 1 -21.99 12.82 -3.16
C ARG A 1 -20.89 13.05 -2.10
N ASP A 2 -19.66 12.70 -2.40
CA ASP A 2 -18.57 12.61 -1.41
C ASP A 2 -17.65 13.85 -1.34
N TYR A 3 -17.90 14.87 -2.16
CA TYR A 3 -17.09 16.09 -2.27
C TYR A 3 -16.87 16.82 -0.93
N ASN A 4 -17.90 16.89 -0.09
CA ASN A 4 -17.87 17.62 1.18
C ASN A 4 -17.35 16.79 2.37
N HIS A 5 -16.77 15.61 2.14
CA HIS A 5 -16.19 14.79 3.20
C HIS A 5 -14.71 15.18 3.44
N PRO A 6 -14.38 15.85 4.55
CA PRO A 6 -13.01 16.32 4.80
C PRO A 6 -12.00 15.21 5.05
N SER A 7 -12.45 13.99 5.36
CA SER A 7 -11.60 12.81 5.54
C SER A 7 -11.08 12.22 4.22
N ILE A 8 -11.68 12.58 3.08
CA ILE A 8 -11.19 12.16 1.76
C ILE A 8 -10.03 13.06 1.37
N ILE A 9 -8.85 12.48 1.17
CA ILE A 9 -7.61 13.21 0.82
C ILE A 9 -7.19 13.01 -0.63
N ALA A 10 -7.63 11.91 -1.25
CA ALA A 10 -7.31 11.58 -2.64
C ALA A 10 -8.44 10.78 -3.29
N TRP A 11 -8.48 10.82 -4.63
CA TRP A 11 -9.38 10.01 -5.47
C TRP A 11 -8.59 8.94 -6.21
N VAL A 12 -9.13 7.72 -6.23
CA VAL A 12 -8.51 6.55 -6.88
C VAL A 12 -9.52 5.92 -7.84
N PRO A 13 -9.44 6.15 -9.16
CA PRO A 13 -10.38 5.59 -10.13
C PRO A 13 -10.12 4.13 -10.47
N PHE A 14 -8.86 3.68 -10.46
CA PHE A 14 -8.47 2.31 -10.79
C PHE A 14 -7.58 1.74 -9.70
N ASN A 15 -7.75 0.46 -9.39
CA ASN A 15 -6.95 -0.30 -8.46
C ASN A 15 -6.34 -1.52 -9.17
N GLU A 16 -5.02 -1.68 -9.04
CA GLU A 16 -4.29 -2.87 -9.48
C GLU A 16 -4.54 -3.28 -10.94
N SER A 17 -4.82 -2.32 -11.78
CA SER A 17 -5.12 -2.49 -13.21
C SER A 17 -6.39 -3.34 -13.50
N TRP A 18 -7.26 -3.59 -12.49
CA TRP A 18 -8.44 -4.44 -12.68
C TRP A 18 -9.39 -3.98 -13.80
N ALA A 19 -9.60 -2.68 -13.96
CA ALA A 19 -10.44 -2.14 -15.04
C ALA A 19 -9.67 -1.80 -16.33
N VAL A 20 -8.34 -1.88 -16.28
CA VAL A 20 -7.42 -1.54 -17.36
C VAL A 20 -6.26 -2.57 -17.41
N PRO A 21 -6.57 -3.85 -17.69
CA PRO A 21 -5.63 -4.96 -17.45
C PRO A 21 -4.36 -4.93 -18.31
N ASN A 22 -4.37 -4.19 -19.40
CA ASN A 22 -3.24 -4.05 -20.33
C ASN A 22 -2.60 -2.67 -20.29
N ILE A 23 -2.91 -1.85 -19.30
CA ILE A 23 -2.45 -0.44 -19.19
C ILE A 23 -0.93 -0.33 -19.28
N GLY A 24 -0.18 -1.33 -18.82
CA GLY A 24 1.28 -1.36 -18.89
C GLY A 24 1.82 -1.08 -20.30
N ARG A 25 1.11 -1.49 -21.37
CA ARG A 25 1.55 -1.36 -22.76
C ARG A 25 0.46 -0.87 -23.73
N CYS A 26 -0.79 -0.86 -23.32
CA CYS A 26 -1.92 -0.50 -24.18
C CYS A 26 -2.20 1.01 -24.11
N VAL A 27 -1.82 1.75 -25.15
CA VAL A 27 -2.01 3.21 -25.24
C VAL A 27 -3.48 3.62 -25.07
N ARG A 28 -4.45 2.82 -25.52
CA ARG A 28 -5.87 3.10 -25.33
C ARG A 28 -6.25 3.09 -23.84
N GLU A 29 -5.78 2.08 -23.06
CA GLU A 29 -6.04 1.99 -21.64
C GLU A 29 -5.26 3.06 -20.85
N GLN A 30 -4.04 3.38 -21.29
CA GLN A 30 -3.28 4.53 -20.75
C GLN A 30 -4.04 5.84 -20.94
N ASN A 31 -4.58 6.09 -22.13
CA ASN A 31 -5.41 7.25 -22.40
C ASN A 31 -6.72 7.27 -21.59
N GLN A 32 -7.33 6.09 -21.35
CA GLN A 32 -8.48 5.97 -20.46
C GLN A 32 -8.13 6.38 -19.03
N SER A 33 -7.01 5.92 -18.51
CA SER A 33 -6.52 6.28 -17.16
C SER A 33 -6.26 7.80 -17.04
N ILE A 34 -5.62 8.40 -18.05
CA ILE A 34 -5.37 9.84 -18.11
C ILE A 34 -6.69 10.62 -18.21
N GLY A 35 -7.63 10.14 -19.01
CA GLY A 35 -8.95 10.74 -19.13
C GLY A 35 -9.68 10.77 -17.79
N MET A 36 -9.62 9.67 -17.02
CA MET A 36 -10.19 9.59 -15.67
C MET A 36 -9.48 10.52 -14.69
N TYR A 37 -8.15 10.62 -14.75
CA TYR A 37 -7.39 11.59 -13.95
C TYR A 37 -7.90 13.02 -14.17
N TYR A 38 -7.99 13.47 -15.42
CA TYR A 38 -8.44 14.82 -15.73
C TYR A 38 -9.93 15.03 -15.43
N LEU A 39 -10.77 14.01 -15.61
CA LEU A 39 -12.16 14.06 -15.21
C LEU A 39 -12.31 14.33 -13.71
N LEU A 40 -11.59 13.59 -12.88
CA LEU A 40 -11.60 13.78 -11.43
C LEU A 40 -11.07 15.16 -11.04
N LYS A 41 -9.99 15.62 -11.64
CA LYS A 41 -9.46 16.98 -11.44
C LYS A 41 -10.45 18.09 -11.86
N SER A 42 -11.28 17.84 -12.87
CA SER A 42 -12.31 18.80 -13.29
C SER A 42 -13.49 18.86 -12.31
N LEU A 43 -13.78 17.73 -11.64
CA LEU A 43 -14.85 17.63 -10.64
C LEU A 43 -14.39 18.10 -9.24
N ASP A 44 -13.13 17.86 -8.92
CA ASP A 44 -12.49 18.25 -7.66
C ASP A 44 -11.01 18.62 -7.89
N SER A 45 -10.75 19.91 -8.03
CA SER A 45 -9.40 20.44 -8.21
C SER A 45 -8.57 20.50 -6.92
N THR A 46 -9.20 20.28 -5.75
CA THR A 46 -8.56 20.44 -4.44
C THR A 46 -7.87 19.19 -3.94
N ARG A 47 -8.29 18.01 -4.36
CA ARG A 47 -7.75 16.72 -3.91
C ARG A 47 -6.79 16.12 -4.92
N LEU A 48 -5.89 15.27 -4.40
CA LEU A 48 -4.96 14.51 -5.21
C LEU A 48 -5.68 13.37 -5.94
N VAL A 49 -5.09 12.91 -7.05
CA VAL A 49 -5.63 11.79 -7.83
C VAL A 49 -4.51 10.77 -8.06
N ILE A 50 -4.77 9.51 -7.69
CA ILE A 50 -3.95 8.34 -8.01
C ILE A 50 -4.61 7.66 -9.21
N SER A 51 -3.96 7.69 -10.35
CA SER A 51 -4.58 7.24 -11.61
C SER A 51 -4.86 5.74 -11.68
N ASN A 52 -3.97 4.93 -11.12
CA ASN A 52 -4.10 3.49 -10.94
C ASN A 52 -3.27 3.12 -9.72
N ASP A 53 -3.90 2.64 -8.66
CA ASP A 53 -3.25 2.37 -7.40
C ASP A 53 -2.45 1.06 -7.47
N GLY A 54 -1.25 1.06 -6.92
CA GLY A 54 -0.38 -0.10 -6.78
C GLY A 54 0.74 -0.22 -7.81
N TRP A 55 0.45 -0.03 -9.10
CA TRP A 55 1.39 -0.19 -10.21
C TRP A 55 0.87 0.37 -11.54
N GLU A 56 1.72 0.28 -12.58
CA GLU A 56 1.42 0.67 -13.97
C GLU A 56 0.74 2.04 -14.08
N MET A 57 1.18 2.98 -13.25
CA MET A 57 0.64 4.35 -13.25
C MET A 57 0.94 5.07 -14.56
N THR A 58 0.01 5.89 -14.98
CA THR A 58 0.21 6.91 -16.01
C THR A 58 0.47 8.25 -15.31
N LYS A 59 -0.32 9.31 -15.62
CA LYS A 59 -0.26 10.57 -14.89
C LYS A 59 -0.93 10.40 -13.51
N SER A 60 -0.18 10.70 -12.44
CA SER A 60 -0.67 10.58 -11.05
C SER A 60 -0.09 11.72 -10.20
N ASP A 61 -0.79 12.14 -9.14
CA ASP A 61 -0.27 13.11 -8.18
C ASP A 61 0.55 12.43 -7.06
N ILE A 62 0.45 11.12 -6.94
CA ILE A 62 1.11 10.29 -5.94
C ILE A 62 1.72 9.09 -6.65
N CYS A 63 2.97 8.75 -6.32
CA CYS A 63 3.56 7.45 -6.65
C CYS A 63 3.06 6.43 -5.64
N ALA A 64 1.98 5.73 -5.99
CA ALA A 64 1.25 4.80 -5.13
C ALA A 64 1.69 3.35 -5.42
N ILE A 65 2.18 2.67 -4.39
CA ILE A 65 2.80 1.35 -4.54
C ILE A 65 2.14 0.36 -3.58
N HIS A 66 1.74 -0.82 -4.11
CA HIS A 66 1.37 -1.98 -3.31
C HIS A 66 2.59 -2.88 -3.14
N ASN A 67 3.00 -3.13 -1.91
CA ASN A 67 4.13 -3.99 -1.63
C ASN A 67 3.86 -4.93 -0.46
N TYR A 68 3.72 -6.20 -0.78
CA TYR A 68 3.49 -7.30 0.16
C TYR A 68 4.71 -8.25 0.29
N SER A 69 5.87 -7.83 -0.24
CA SER A 69 7.08 -8.68 -0.29
C SER A 69 7.92 -8.64 0.99
N HIS A 70 7.31 -8.29 2.13
CA HIS A 70 8.00 -8.10 3.41
C HIS A 70 8.54 -9.41 4.04
N GLY A 71 8.04 -10.56 3.60
CA GLY A 71 8.42 -11.87 4.16
C GLY A 71 7.88 -12.12 5.57
N SER A 72 7.78 -13.39 5.94
CA SER A 72 7.46 -13.82 7.30
C SER A 72 8.71 -13.81 8.20
N THR A 73 8.55 -14.06 9.49
CA THR A 73 9.65 -14.20 10.46
C THR A 73 10.66 -15.30 10.09
N ASN A 74 10.25 -16.27 9.28
CA ASN A 74 11.09 -17.36 8.79
C ASN A 74 11.77 -17.08 7.44
N GLU A 75 11.64 -15.88 6.90
CA GLU A 75 12.14 -15.48 5.58
C GLU A 75 13.07 -14.24 5.69
N PRO A 76 14.20 -14.33 6.41
CA PRO A 76 15.06 -13.16 6.69
C PRO A 76 15.62 -12.50 5.43
N GLU A 77 15.84 -13.25 4.35
CA GLU A 77 16.29 -12.68 3.07
C GLU A 77 15.24 -11.77 2.42
N LYS A 78 13.94 -12.14 2.55
CA LYS A 78 12.85 -11.28 2.06
C LYS A 78 12.72 -10.04 2.94
N GLN A 79 12.85 -10.18 4.26
CA GLN A 79 12.81 -9.05 5.18
C GLN A 79 13.95 -8.06 4.88
N ASP A 80 15.19 -8.53 4.71
CA ASP A 80 16.33 -7.69 4.33
C ASP A 80 16.11 -7.00 2.97
N PHE A 81 15.58 -7.73 1.98
CA PHE A 81 15.28 -7.14 0.67
C PHE A 81 14.18 -6.07 0.78
N PHE A 82 13.14 -6.29 1.59
CA PHE A 82 12.10 -5.30 1.85
C PHE A 82 12.68 -4.04 2.50
N GLU A 83 13.52 -4.18 3.55
CA GLU A 83 14.18 -3.06 4.21
C GLU A 83 15.02 -2.23 3.24
N ARG A 84 15.85 -2.89 2.44
CA ARG A 84 16.69 -2.21 1.43
C ARG A 84 15.84 -1.51 0.37
N THR A 85 14.75 -2.14 -0.06
CA THR A 85 13.82 -1.55 -1.05
C THR A 85 13.15 -0.30 -0.48
N MET A 86 12.72 -0.30 0.77
CA MET A 86 12.10 0.87 1.41
C MET A 86 13.09 2.00 1.72
N ALA A 87 14.39 1.71 1.77
CA ALA A 87 15.45 2.69 2.05
C ALA A 87 16.07 3.31 0.78
N ASP A 88 15.97 2.65 -0.37
CA ASP A 88 16.61 3.08 -1.62
C ASP A 88 15.56 3.38 -2.71
N LYS A 89 15.40 4.67 -3.03
CA LYS A 89 14.45 5.13 -4.06
C LYS A 89 14.69 4.49 -5.42
N LYS A 90 15.94 4.33 -5.83
CA LYS A 90 16.26 3.74 -7.14
C LYS A 90 15.88 2.26 -7.17
N LEU A 91 16.19 1.54 -6.10
CA LEU A 91 15.81 0.13 -5.96
C LEU A 91 14.28 0.01 -5.94
N LEU A 92 13.58 0.80 -5.12
CA LEU A 92 12.13 0.78 -5.03
C LEU A 92 11.47 1.01 -6.41
N LEU A 93 11.87 2.06 -7.11
CA LEU A 93 11.28 2.42 -8.41
C LEU A 93 11.64 1.45 -9.55
N SER A 94 12.72 0.66 -9.41
CA SER A 94 13.12 -0.36 -10.40
C SER A 94 12.60 -1.75 -10.08
N THR A 95 12.08 -1.97 -8.87
CA THR A 95 11.52 -3.26 -8.45
C THR A 95 10.12 -3.43 -9.04
N THR A 96 9.81 -4.64 -9.51
CA THR A 96 8.44 -4.98 -9.92
C THR A 96 7.63 -5.45 -8.72
N HIS A 97 6.37 -5.05 -8.68
CA HIS A 97 5.42 -5.44 -7.64
C HIS A 97 4.35 -6.33 -8.29
N ALA A 98 4.13 -7.51 -7.74
CA ALA A 98 3.28 -8.54 -8.35
C ALA A 98 3.64 -8.83 -9.84
N GLY A 99 4.93 -8.70 -10.21
CA GLY A 99 5.40 -8.86 -11.58
C GLY A 99 5.11 -7.68 -12.52
N ARG A 100 4.64 -6.54 -11.99
CA ARG A 100 4.28 -5.33 -12.73
C ARG A 100 5.20 -4.16 -12.36
N SER A 101 5.51 -3.31 -13.33
CA SER A 101 6.28 -2.09 -13.12
C SER A 101 5.43 -1.01 -12.44
N ILE A 102 6.05 -0.13 -11.67
CA ILE A 102 5.34 0.97 -10.97
C ILE A 102 4.68 1.93 -11.99
N TYR A 103 5.33 2.19 -13.10
CA TYR A 103 4.79 3.03 -14.18
C TYR A 103 4.53 2.21 -15.44
N ALA A 104 3.48 2.56 -16.17
CA ALA A 104 3.20 2.03 -17.49
C ALA A 104 4.30 2.43 -18.50
N GLU A 105 4.44 1.70 -19.60
CA GLU A 105 5.42 1.99 -20.64
C GLU A 105 5.19 3.41 -21.21
N GLY A 106 6.26 4.18 -21.30
CA GLY A 106 6.21 5.58 -21.70
C GLY A 106 6.03 6.58 -20.55
N TYR A 107 5.85 6.11 -19.32
CA TYR A 107 5.72 6.93 -18.11
C TYR A 107 6.84 6.61 -17.11
N SER A 108 7.15 7.58 -16.27
CA SER A 108 8.19 7.45 -15.25
C SER A 108 7.95 8.41 -14.10
N TYR A 109 8.59 8.14 -12.98
CA TYR A 109 8.57 8.99 -11.80
C TYR A 109 8.99 10.42 -12.10
N GLN A 110 8.20 11.40 -11.70
CA GLN A 110 8.42 12.83 -11.96
C GLN A 110 8.65 13.64 -10.68
N GLY A 111 8.82 12.96 -9.53
CA GLY A 111 9.03 13.62 -8.23
C GLY A 111 7.80 13.60 -7.32
N GLU A 112 6.77 12.85 -7.66
CA GLU A 112 5.56 12.70 -6.85
C GLU A 112 5.91 12.11 -5.45
N PRO A 113 5.18 12.47 -4.38
CA PRO A 113 5.35 11.81 -3.09
C PRO A 113 5.08 10.31 -3.22
N ILE A 114 5.99 9.50 -2.66
CA ILE A 114 5.87 8.04 -2.68
C ILE A 114 5.07 7.58 -1.46
N LEU A 115 3.98 6.85 -1.69
CA LEU A 115 3.20 6.20 -0.65
C LEU A 115 3.14 4.69 -0.90
N ILE A 116 3.25 3.91 0.17
CA ILE A 116 2.94 2.48 0.13
C ILE A 116 1.46 2.33 0.46
N THR A 117 0.64 2.40 -0.57
CA THR A 117 -0.82 2.48 -0.44
C THR A 117 -1.47 1.17 -0.06
N GLU A 118 -0.74 0.04 -0.21
CA GLU A 118 -1.09 -1.23 0.40
C GLU A 118 0.19 -1.97 0.83
N CYS A 119 0.18 -2.53 2.04
CA CYS A 119 1.27 -3.34 2.60
C CYS A 119 0.79 -4.25 3.72
N GLY A 120 1.63 -5.18 4.13
CA GLY A 120 1.35 -6.11 5.22
C GLY A 120 0.56 -7.32 4.77
N GLY A 121 -0.70 -7.42 5.13
CA GLY A 121 -1.52 -8.56 4.74
C GLY A 121 -1.15 -9.84 5.49
N VAL A 122 -0.81 -9.74 6.79
CA VAL A 122 -0.43 -10.89 7.63
C VAL A 122 -1.67 -11.63 8.08
N ASN A 123 -1.87 -12.87 7.60
CA ASN A 123 -2.94 -13.75 8.06
C ASN A 123 -2.71 -14.20 9.50
N TYR A 124 -3.70 -14.02 10.34
CA TYR A 124 -3.66 -14.44 11.74
C TYR A 124 -5.06 -14.65 12.30
N ARG A 125 -5.24 -15.70 13.14
CA ARG A 125 -6.51 -16.04 13.82
C ARG A 125 -7.73 -16.13 12.91
N SER A 126 -7.64 -16.94 11.87
CA SER A 126 -8.80 -17.22 11.03
C SER A 126 -9.51 -18.49 11.44
N ASN A 127 -10.85 -18.42 11.46
CA ASN A 127 -11.73 -19.57 11.65
C ASN A 127 -12.29 -20.11 10.31
N TYR A 128 -11.92 -19.52 9.17
CA TYR A 128 -12.44 -19.91 7.86
C TYR A 128 -11.53 -20.92 7.18
N SER A 129 -12.10 -21.96 6.58
CA SER A 129 -11.38 -22.85 5.69
C SER A 129 -11.06 -22.11 4.36
N GLY A 130 -9.81 -22.27 3.87
CA GLY A 130 -9.38 -21.58 2.65
C GLY A 130 -9.04 -20.10 2.88
N ASN A 131 -8.78 -19.71 4.14
CA ASN A 131 -8.28 -18.38 4.46
C ASN A 131 -6.90 -18.12 3.85
N TRP A 132 -6.61 -16.86 3.57
CA TRP A 132 -5.32 -16.45 3.02
C TRP A 132 -4.86 -15.07 3.50
N GLY A 133 -3.60 -14.82 3.30
CA GLY A 133 -2.89 -13.55 3.44
C GLY A 133 -1.57 -13.67 2.71
N TYR A 134 -0.84 -12.57 2.59
CA TYR A 134 0.46 -12.55 1.88
C TYR A 134 1.56 -13.25 2.69
N THR A 135 1.46 -13.18 4.01
CA THR A 135 2.20 -14.02 4.96
C THR A 135 1.22 -14.58 6.00
N SER A 136 1.71 -15.48 6.85
CA SER A 136 0.90 -16.06 7.92
C SER A 136 1.68 -16.05 9.24
N ALA A 137 0.99 -15.69 10.32
CA ALA A 137 1.53 -15.75 11.66
C ALA A 137 1.00 -16.96 12.42
N THR A 138 1.87 -17.62 13.17
CA THR A 138 1.56 -18.82 13.95
C THR A 138 0.92 -18.51 15.31
N ASN A 139 1.20 -17.33 15.86
CA ASN A 139 0.70 -16.86 17.15
C ASN A 139 0.73 -15.33 17.22
N GLU A 140 0.23 -14.74 18.32
CA GLU A 140 0.15 -13.28 18.49
C GLU A 140 1.53 -12.61 18.47
N ALA A 141 2.54 -13.23 19.07
CA ALA A 141 3.90 -12.66 19.09
C ALA A 141 4.51 -12.60 17.70
N ASP A 142 4.34 -13.66 16.91
CA ASP A 142 4.76 -13.73 15.51
C ASP A 142 3.99 -12.69 14.64
N PHE A 143 2.68 -12.56 14.83
CA PHE A 143 1.88 -11.53 14.16
C PHE A 143 2.40 -10.12 14.45
N LEU A 144 2.61 -9.80 15.72
CA LEU A 144 3.09 -8.48 16.13
C LEU A 144 4.51 -8.22 15.62
N GLN A 145 5.38 -9.22 15.58
CA GLN A 145 6.74 -9.10 15.05
C GLN A 145 6.71 -8.81 13.54
N GLN A 146 5.90 -9.52 12.76
CA GLN A 146 5.75 -9.25 11.33
C GLN A 146 5.13 -7.87 11.09
N TYR A 147 4.10 -7.50 11.84
CA TYR A 147 3.47 -6.19 11.77
C TYR A 147 4.46 -5.07 12.09
N GLU A 148 5.18 -5.19 13.21
CA GLU A 148 6.21 -4.22 13.62
C GLU A 148 7.31 -4.06 12.56
N HIS A 149 7.78 -5.17 11.98
CA HIS A 149 8.77 -5.15 10.92
C HIS A 149 8.30 -4.31 9.73
N VAL A 150 7.10 -4.54 9.21
CA VAL A 150 6.54 -3.80 8.07
C VAL A 150 6.42 -2.31 8.41
N ILE A 151 5.76 -2.00 9.52
CA ILE A 151 5.46 -0.61 9.90
C ILE A 151 6.74 0.17 10.21
N HIS A 152 7.66 -0.40 11.00
CA HIS A 152 8.89 0.29 11.37
C HIS A 152 9.84 0.47 10.18
N THR A 153 9.90 -0.49 9.25
CA THR A 153 10.67 -0.34 8.01
C THR A 153 10.16 0.85 7.20
N ILE A 154 8.84 0.97 7.02
CA ILE A 154 8.24 2.08 6.28
C ILE A 154 8.41 3.41 7.04
N LEU A 155 8.16 3.44 8.35
CA LEU A 155 8.26 4.66 9.15
C LEU A 155 9.69 5.20 9.27
N ARG A 156 10.71 4.35 9.16
CA ARG A 156 12.13 4.76 9.15
C ARG A 156 12.63 5.22 7.79
N SER A 157 11.85 5.02 6.74
CA SER A 157 12.22 5.41 5.38
C SER A 157 12.18 6.93 5.21
N ASP A 158 13.24 7.51 4.66
CA ASP A 158 13.32 8.94 4.29
C ASP A 158 12.67 9.24 2.93
N ILE A 159 12.31 8.21 2.17
CA ILE A 159 11.76 8.36 0.80
C ILE A 159 10.26 8.09 0.71
N ILE A 160 9.65 7.50 1.75
CA ILE A 160 8.22 7.16 1.78
C ILE A 160 7.49 8.16 2.69
N TYR A 161 6.43 8.77 2.16
CA TYR A 161 5.67 9.82 2.84
C TYR A 161 4.48 9.30 3.65
N GLY A 162 4.00 8.10 3.36
CA GLY A 162 2.90 7.48 4.09
C GLY A 162 2.61 6.07 3.63
N PHE A 163 1.72 5.41 4.35
CA PHE A 163 1.31 4.03 4.04
C PHE A 163 -0.15 3.76 4.43
N CYS A 164 -0.72 2.70 3.86
CA CYS A 164 -1.96 2.09 4.30
C CYS A 164 -1.73 0.60 4.51
N TYR A 165 -1.99 0.10 5.73
CA TYR A 165 -1.88 -1.32 6.04
C TYR A 165 -3.12 -2.07 5.54
N THR A 166 -2.91 -3.16 4.85
CA THR A 166 -3.95 -4.09 4.42
C THR A 166 -4.04 -5.25 5.41
N GLN A 167 -5.11 -5.31 6.26
CA GLN A 167 -6.22 -4.37 6.25
C GLN A 167 -6.76 -4.12 7.66
N LEU A 168 -7.77 -3.26 7.80
CA LEU A 168 -8.36 -2.97 9.10
C LEU A 168 -9.12 -4.17 9.66
N SER A 169 -9.93 -4.83 8.84
CA SER A 169 -10.74 -5.99 9.25
C SER A 169 -10.75 -7.05 8.18
N ASP A 170 -10.90 -8.31 8.58
CA ASP A 170 -11.07 -9.43 7.64
C ASP A 170 -12.22 -9.19 6.67
N VAL A 171 -12.04 -9.65 5.45
CA VAL A 171 -13.06 -9.66 4.39
C VAL A 171 -13.16 -11.08 3.85
N GLU A 172 -14.20 -11.78 4.26
CA GLU A 172 -14.46 -13.17 3.89
C GLU A 172 -13.23 -14.08 4.12
N GLN A 173 -12.62 -14.64 3.07
CA GLN A 173 -11.45 -15.53 3.16
C GLN A 173 -10.13 -14.77 3.29
N GLU A 174 -10.10 -13.48 3.03
CA GLU A 174 -8.93 -12.63 3.24
C GLU A 174 -8.84 -12.23 4.71
N THR A 175 -8.05 -12.99 5.48
CA THR A 175 -8.04 -12.93 6.95
C THR A 175 -6.79 -12.26 7.51
N ASN A 176 -6.38 -11.20 6.88
CA ASN A 176 -5.20 -10.38 7.22
C ASN A 176 -5.54 -9.05 7.92
N GLY A 177 -6.79 -8.90 8.37
CA GLY A 177 -7.22 -7.74 9.15
C GLY A 177 -6.56 -7.66 10.53
N LEU A 178 -6.44 -6.44 11.07
CA LEU A 178 -6.15 -6.20 12.49
C LEU A 178 -7.33 -6.59 13.38
N LEU A 179 -8.53 -6.53 12.81
CA LEU A 179 -9.80 -6.96 13.41
C LEU A 179 -10.33 -8.18 12.66
N THR A 180 -11.12 -8.98 13.33
CA THR A 180 -11.91 -10.03 12.69
C THR A 180 -13.00 -9.43 11.78
N TYR A 181 -13.70 -10.28 11.01
CA TYR A 181 -14.88 -9.87 10.23
C TYR A 181 -15.93 -9.15 11.08
N ASP A 182 -16.13 -9.59 12.33
CA ASP A 182 -17.07 -9.01 13.28
C ASP A 182 -16.51 -7.78 14.05
N ARG A 183 -15.37 -7.23 13.59
CA ARG A 183 -14.69 -6.06 14.18
C ARG A 183 -14.10 -6.29 15.57
N VAL A 184 -13.84 -7.53 15.96
CA VAL A 184 -13.15 -7.85 17.22
C VAL A 184 -11.64 -7.78 17.02
N PRO A 185 -10.87 -7.08 17.87
CA PRO A 185 -9.41 -7.04 17.78
C PRO A 185 -8.78 -8.43 17.84
N LYS A 186 -7.86 -8.73 16.91
CA LYS A 186 -7.13 -9.99 16.88
C LYS A 186 -5.99 -10.06 17.90
N CYS A 187 -5.52 -8.90 18.36
CA CYS A 187 -4.51 -8.74 19.38
C CYS A 187 -4.80 -7.50 20.21
N ASP A 188 -4.00 -7.24 21.26
CA ASP A 188 -4.13 -6.04 22.08
C ASP A 188 -3.95 -4.75 21.23
N PRO A 189 -4.97 -3.88 21.12
CA PRO A 189 -4.89 -2.63 20.35
C PRO A 189 -3.77 -1.69 20.83
N GLU A 190 -3.41 -1.74 22.13
CA GLU A 190 -2.34 -0.90 22.67
C GLU A 190 -0.96 -1.29 22.11
N LYS A 191 -0.76 -2.59 21.82
CA LYS A 191 0.48 -3.04 21.16
C LYS A 191 0.57 -2.48 19.74
N ILE A 192 -0.54 -2.52 18.98
CA ILE A 192 -0.63 -1.93 17.64
C ILE A 192 -0.39 -0.41 17.70
N ARG A 193 -1.05 0.28 18.64
CA ARG A 193 -0.87 1.71 18.85
C ARG A 193 0.60 2.05 19.13
N LYS A 194 1.27 1.27 19.98
CA LYS A 194 2.67 1.46 20.33
C LYS A 194 3.59 1.32 19.10
N ILE A 195 3.37 0.30 18.27
CA ILE A 195 4.12 0.11 17.03
C ILE A 195 3.93 1.31 16.10
N ASN A 196 2.68 1.75 15.90
CA ASN A 196 2.35 2.89 15.03
C ASN A 196 2.84 4.25 15.58
N SER A 197 3.23 4.31 16.85
CA SER A 197 3.70 5.55 17.50
C SER A 197 5.20 5.82 17.31
N LEU A 198 5.88 5.10 16.43
CA LEU A 198 7.26 5.41 16.06
C LEU A 198 7.27 6.74 15.28
N TYR A 199 7.76 7.80 15.90
CA TYR A 199 7.86 9.11 15.26
C TYR A 199 9.02 9.15 14.27
N ARG A 200 8.79 9.75 13.11
CA ARG A 200 9.87 10.16 12.20
C ARG A 200 10.61 11.33 12.84
N HIS A 201 11.90 11.17 13.06
CA HIS A 201 12.73 12.23 13.66
C HIS A 201 12.92 13.47 12.77
N ASN A 202 12.46 13.49 11.52
CA ASN A 202 12.80 14.49 10.51
C ASN A 202 11.62 15.24 9.87
N ILE A 203 10.41 15.16 10.41
CA ILE A 203 9.34 16.06 9.94
C ILE A 203 9.38 17.32 10.79
N VAL A 204 10.20 18.30 10.38
CA VAL A 204 10.03 19.70 10.79
C VAL A 204 8.87 20.24 9.97
N ILE A 205 7.70 20.41 10.59
CA ILE A 205 6.62 21.20 10.01
C ILE A 205 7.01 22.65 10.27
N GLU A 206 7.58 23.33 9.26
CA GLU A 206 7.74 24.77 9.24
C GLU A 206 6.40 25.48 9.03
#